data_ea92de4110dc42d8f572afc63195413a
#
_entry.id   ea92de4110dc42d8f572afc63195413a
#
_cell.length_a   1.000
_cell.length_b   1.000
_cell.length_c   1.000
_cell.angle_alpha   90.00
_cell.angle_beta   90.00
_cell.angle_gamma   90.00
#
_symmetry.space_group_name_H-M   'P 1'
#
loop_
_entity.id
_entity.type
_entity.pdbx_description
1 polymer ?
#
loop_
_entity_poly.entity_id
_entity_poly.type
_entity_poly.pdbx_seq_one_letter_code
_entity_poly.pdbx_strand_id
1 'polypeptide(L)'
;MGRSRELASVGAKTGVVAVTGSAGFLGSNLIRLLEEDDRIRRVVAIDLKPAPTGRTKTRSYEVDLTQSAAESRVAEILAAEHVDAIAHLAFLAAPSHATAWAHELESVGTMHVTVAARHARVRKLVLSSHTWLYGAHPSNPNFLTEKHPLRAPMSEPFFADKIEAEEQARKLAQRAPGTVVTILRTAPILGPTVHNVITRYLARKLVPTMMGFDPLFQFLHETDAIAALHLALLRDAPGAFNVAGDGVLPLSTVIKLAGRIAIPIPHPIAETLAAVGWVGQLVEAPPSFLKYLRFLCVADGRRAHSVMGFRAAHTSREALLDFVGAQRLRDVKLLSERTA
;
A
#
# COMPACT_ATOMS: atom_id res chain seq x y z
N MET A 1 24.37 -36.25 14.49
CA MET A 1 23.22 -35.96 15.39
C MET A 1 23.02 -34.45 15.42
N GLY A 2 22.22 -33.92 14.51
CA GLY A 2 21.93 -32.51 14.36
C GLY A 2 20.47 -32.28 14.68
N ARG A 3 20.17 -31.55 15.76
CA ARG A 3 18.83 -31.16 16.18
C ARG A 3 18.26 -30.17 15.16
N SER A 4 17.25 -30.62 14.45
CA SER A 4 16.31 -29.77 13.71
C SER A 4 15.71 -28.74 14.71
N ARG A 5 16.07 -27.47 14.56
CA ARG A 5 15.34 -26.38 15.25
C ARG A 5 13.95 -26.33 14.64
N GLU A 6 12.98 -26.78 15.41
CA GLU A 6 11.57 -26.56 15.16
C GLU A 6 11.33 -25.09 14.82
N LEU A 7 10.75 -24.90 13.66
CA LEU A 7 10.18 -23.60 13.23
C LEU A 7 9.19 -23.15 14.30
N ALA A 8 9.49 -22.02 14.90
CA ALA A 8 8.74 -21.40 15.98
C ALA A 8 7.23 -21.43 15.73
N SER A 9 6.54 -21.85 16.76
CA SER A 9 5.10 -22.01 16.92
C SER A 9 4.26 -21.04 16.10
N VAL A 10 3.31 -21.64 15.38
CA VAL A 10 2.14 -20.95 14.81
C VAL A 10 1.53 -20.05 15.89
N GLY A 11 1.57 -18.76 15.64
CA GLY A 11 1.20 -17.73 16.59
C GLY A 11 -0.18 -17.92 17.19
N ALA A 12 -0.36 -17.38 18.39
CA ALA A 12 -1.61 -17.35 19.12
C ALA A 12 -2.79 -16.94 18.22
N LYS A 13 -3.94 -17.60 18.42
CA LYS A 13 -5.17 -17.32 17.69
C LYS A 13 -5.47 -15.81 17.72
N THR A 14 -5.36 -15.13 16.58
CA THR A 14 -5.79 -13.75 16.43
C THR A 14 -7.32 -13.76 16.35
N GLY A 15 -8.00 -13.59 17.49
CA GLY A 15 -9.45 -13.78 17.58
C GLY A 15 -10.24 -12.71 16.85
N VAL A 16 -9.90 -11.41 17.03
CA VAL A 16 -10.65 -10.27 16.47
C VAL A 16 -9.69 -9.32 15.77
N VAL A 17 -9.96 -9.02 14.50
CA VAL A 17 -9.16 -8.12 13.68
C VAL A 17 -9.96 -6.90 13.29
N ALA A 18 -9.46 -5.69 13.59
CA ALA A 18 -10.01 -4.46 13.02
C ALA A 18 -9.30 -4.11 11.72
N VAL A 19 -10.05 -3.61 10.75
CA VAL A 19 -9.56 -3.14 9.44
C VAL A 19 -10.08 -1.72 9.24
N THR A 20 -9.19 -0.73 9.27
CA THR A 20 -9.53 0.65 8.89
C THR A 20 -9.30 0.82 7.39
N GLY A 21 -10.06 1.71 6.73
CA GLY A 21 -10.07 1.76 5.27
C GLY A 21 -10.70 0.49 4.66
N SER A 22 -11.69 -0.06 5.35
CA SER A 22 -12.31 -1.36 5.06
C SER A 22 -13.08 -1.39 3.74
N ALA A 23 -13.57 -0.26 3.25
CA ALA A 23 -14.24 -0.11 1.96
C ALA A 23 -13.25 0.08 0.79
N GLY A 24 -11.98 0.40 1.09
CA GLY A 24 -10.93 0.53 0.09
C GLY A 24 -10.54 -0.81 -0.54
N PHE A 25 -9.73 -0.75 -1.60
CA PHE A 25 -9.29 -1.94 -2.34
C PHE A 25 -8.61 -2.98 -1.43
N LEU A 26 -7.58 -2.57 -0.68
CA LEU A 26 -6.86 -3.48 0.21
C LEU A 26 -7.75 -4.00 1.34
N GLY A 27 -8.54 -3.09 1.96
CA GLY A 27 -9.41 -3.42 3.08
C GLY A 27 -10.48 -4.44 2.73
N SER A 28 -11.22 -4.21 1.65
CA SER A 28 -12.31 -5.09 1.22
C SER A 28 -11.84 -6.48 0.82
N ASN A 29 -10.69 -6.59 0.13
CA ASN A 29 -10.09 -7.87 -0.23
C ASN A 29 -9.48 -8.59 0.98
N LEU A 30 -8.83 -7.85 1.90
CA LEU A 30 -8.33 -8.44 3.14
C LEU A 30 -9.47 -9.00 3.99
N ILE A 31 -10.57 -8.26 4.15
CA ILE A 31 -11.75 -8.73 4.91
C ILE A 31 -12.28 -10.03 4.30
N ARG A 32 -12.35 -10.14 2.96
CA ARG A 32 -12.78 -11.39 2.32
C ARG A 32 -11.91 -12.58 2.73
N LEU A 33 -10.59 -12.40 2.76
CA LEU A 33 -9.66 -13.45 3.17
C LEU A 33 -9.77 -13.77 4.68
N LEU A 34 -10.01 -12.76 5.52
CA LEU A 34 -10.20 -12.95 6.96
C LEU A 34 -11.53 -13.65 7.29
N GLU A 35 -12.56 -13.47 6.48
CA GLU A 35 -13.85 -14.21 6.62
C GLU A 35 -13.68 -15.71 6.40
N GLU A 36 -12.79 -16.11 5.49
CA GLU A 36 -12.50 -17.51 5.15
C GLU A 36 -11.52 -18.17 6.13
N ASP A 37 -10.83 -17.40 6.99
CA ASP A 37 -9.82 -17.92 7.91
C ASP A 37 -10.44 -18.34 9.26
N ASP A 38 -10.39 -19.62 9.58
CA ASP A 38 -10.93 -20.17 10.84
C ASP A 38 -10.21 -19.68 12.10
N ARG A 39 -9.01 -19.12 11.96
CA ARG A 39 -8.28 -18.50 13.08
C ARG A 39 -8.87 -17.15 13.48
N ILE A 40 -9.66 -16.54 12.62
CA ILE A 40 -10.30 -15.24 12.83
C ILE A 40 -11.75 -15.47 13.28
N ARG A 41 -12.04 -15.03 14.47
CA ARG A 41 -13.38 -15.12 15.05
C ARG A 41 -14.31 -14.02 14.56
N ARG A 42 -13.77 -12.80 14.43
CA ARG A 42 -14.52 -11.60 14.03
C ARG A 42 -13.63 -10.60 13.30
N VAL A 43 -14.23 -9.89 12.35
CA VAL A 43 -13.65 -8.74 11.68
C VAL A 43 -14.44 -7.49 12.05
N VAL A 44 -13.74 -6.44 12.46
CA VAL A 44 -14.29 -5.11 12.77
C VAL A 44 -13.92 -4.17 11.63
N ALA A 45 -14.84 -3.92 10.74
CA ALA A 45 -14.64 -3.05 9.58
C ALA A 45 -14.91 -1.59 9.98
N ILE A 46 -13.93 -0.71 9.80
CA ILE A 46 -14.01 0.72 10.16
C ILE A 46 -13.74 1.55 8.90
N ASP A 47 -14.76 2.30 8.47
CA ASP A 47 -14.69 3.17 7.28
C ASP A 47 -15.85 4.17 7.30
N LEU A 48 -15.85 5.14 6.37
CA LEU A 48 -17.01 5.99 6.06
C LEU A 48 -18.17 5.23 5.41
N LYS A 49 -17.87 4.10 4.80
CA LYS A 49 -18.85 3.24 4.12
C LYS A 49 -18.90 1.88 4.77
N PRO A 50 -20.08 1.29 4.93
CA PRO A 50 -20.20 -0.05 5.47
C PRO A 50 -19.49 -1.07 4.57
N ALA A 51 -18.98 -2.15 5.18
CA ALA A 51 -18.48 -3.28 4.42
C ALA A 51 -19.63 -3.94 3.63
N PRO A 52 -19.32 -4.60 2.49
CA PRO A 52 -20.35 -5.29 1.69
C PRO A 52 -21.17 -6.26 2.54
N THR A 53 -22.48 -6.33 2.25
CA THR A 53 -23.43 -7.22 2.93
C THR A 53 -23.13 -8.71 2.66
N GLY A 54 -23.71 -9.62 3.47
CA GLY A 54 -23.55 -11.07 3.30
C GLY A 54 -22.33 -11.68 3.99
N ARG A 55 -21.63 -10.93 4.84
CA ARG A 55 -20.50 -11.40 5.64
C ARG A 55 -20.96 -11.81 7.03
N THR A 56 -20.51 -12.97 7.52
CA THR A 56 -20.98 -13.56 8.78
C THR A 56 -20.13 -13.17 9.98
N LYS A 57 -18.82 -13.00 9.79
CA LYS A 57 -17.88 -12.63 10.85
C LYS A 57 -17.67 -11.12 10.95
N THR A 58 -18.07 -10.31 9.95
CA THR A 58 -17.77 -8.88 9.87
C THR A 58 -18.84 -8.02 10.51
N ARG A 59 -18.43 -7.13 11.42
CA ARG A 59 -19.24 -6.01 11.92
C ARG A 59 -18.69 -4.70 11.38
N SER A 60 -19.55 -3.86 10.83
CA SER A 60 -19.20 -2.56 10.26
C SER A 60 -19.48 -1.43 11.23
N TYR A 61 -18.52 -0.51 11.31
CA TYR A 61 -18.63 0.73 12.07
C TYR A 61 -18.32 1.90 11.15
N GLU A 62 -19.23 2.84 11.08
CA GLU A 62 -19.03 4.09 10.36
C GLU A 62 -18.24 5.05 11.24
N VAL A 63 -17.02 5.39 10.80
CA VAL A 63 -16.14 6.32 11.49
C VAL A 63 -15.38 7.14 10.45
N ASP A 64 -15.48 8.47 10.57
CA ASP A 64 -14.66 9.41 9.84
C ASP A 64 -13.37 9.70 10.64
N LEU A 65 -12.24 9.17 10.15
CA LEU A 65 -10.96 9.35 10.81
C LEU A 65 -10.44 10.79 10.77
N THR A 66 -11.04 11.68 9.97
CA THR A 66 -10.68 13.10 9.90
C THR A 66 -11.32 13.92 11.02
N GLN A 67 -12.30 13.36 11.73
CA GLN A 67 -13.00 14.07 12.80
C GLN A 67 -12.25 13.99 14.12
N SER A 68 -12.29 15.07 14.91
CA SER A 68 -11.64 15.14 16.22
C SER A 68 -12.11 14.07 17.22
N ALA A 69 -13.36 13.60 17.09
CA ALA A 69 -13.91 12.53 17.92
C ALA A 69 -13.46 11.11 17.51
N ALA A 70 -12.73 10.99 16.38
CA ALA A 70 -12.36 9.67 15.83
C ALA A 70 -11.51 8.84 16.80
N GLU A 71 -10.58 9.46 17.52
CA GLU A 71 -9.73 8.77 18.50
C GLU A 71 -10.59 8.04 19.56
N SER A 72 -11.49 8.79 20.23
CA SER A 72 -12.35 8.22 21.26
C SER A 72 -13.28 7.16 20.71
N ARG A 73 -13.86 7.42 19.53
CA ARG A 73 -14.79 6.48 18.88
C ARG A 73 -14.10 5.17 18.47
N VAL A 74 -12.91 5.25 17.90
CA VAL A 74 -12.12 4.07 17.55
C VAL A 74 -11.72 3.32 18.83
N ALA A 75 -11.28 4.00 19.89
CA ALA A 75 -10.92 3.37 21.16
C ALA A 75 -12.10 2.60 21.79
N GLU A 76 -13.29 3.19 21.79
CA GLU A 76 -14.53 2.52 22.25
C GLU A 76 -14.81 1.25 21.46
N ILE A 77 -14.74 1.31 20.13
CA ILE A 77 -14.98 0.15 19.24
C ILE A 77 -13.95 -0.94 19.51
N LEU A 78 -12.65 -0.59 19.55
CA LEU A 78 -11.59 -1.55 19.80
C LEU A 78 -11.75 -2.27 21.14
N ALA A 79 -12.14 -1.53 22.19
CA ALA A 79 -12.36 -2.08 23.52
C ALA A 79 -13.63 -2.96 23.58
N ALA A 80 -14.75 -2.47 23.05
CA ALA A 80 -16.03 -3.19 23.06
C ALA A 80 -15.99 -4.51 22.28
N GLU A 81 -15.26 -4.53 21.16
CA GLU A 81 -15.10 -5.72 20.31
C GLU A 81 -13.93 -6.62 20.76
N HIS A 82 -13.16 -6.21 21.78
CA HIS A 82 -11.96 -6.92 22.23
C HIS A 82 -10.99 -7.21 21.08
N VAL A 83 -10.60 -6.14 20.36
CA VAL A 83 -9.74 -6.26 19.16
C VAL A 83 -8.33 -6.66 19.54
N ASP A 84 -7.84 -7.75 18.94
CA ASP A 84 -6.46 -8.26 19.14
C ASP A 84 -5.46 -7.60 18.19
N ALA A 85 -5.87 -7.35 16.94
CA ALA A 85 -5.00 -6.82 15.90
C ALA A 85 -5.72 -5.80 15.00
N ILE A 86 -4.96 -4.83 14.50
CA ILE A 86 -5.45 -3.80 13.57
C ILE A 86 -4.66 -3.91 12.26
N ALA A 87 -5.35 -3.95 11.10
CA ALA A 87 -4.81 -3.61 9.81
C ALA A 87 -5.21 -2.17 9.48
N HIS A 88 -4.26 -1.24 9.54
CA HIS A 88 -4.50 0.18 9.22
C HIS A 88 -4.21 0.42 7.74
N LEU A 89 -5.29 0.56 6.94
CA LEU A 89 -5.27 0.64 5.49
C LEU A 89 -5.98 1.90 4.95
N ALA A 90 -6.31 2.86 5.82
CA ALA A 90 -7.00 4.10 5.46
C ALA A 90 -6.03 5.11 4.81
N PHE A 91 -5.51 4.74 3.63
CA PHE A 91 -4.58 5.55 2.85
C PHE A 91 -5.03 5.70 1.40
N LEU A 92 -4.71 6.86 0.80
CA LEU A 92 -4.97 7.13 -0.60
C LEU A 92 -3.97 6.39 -1.50
N ALA A 93 -4.48 5.79 -2.56
CA ALA A 93 -3.69 5.08 -3.57
C ALA A 93 -3.01 6.03 -4.60
N ALA A 94 -3.37 7.30 -4.58
CA ALA A 94 -2.85 8.35 -5.47
C ALA A 94 -2.89 9.71 -4.79
N PRO A 95 -2.05 10.67 -5.23
CA PRO A 95 -2.11 12.05 -4.75
C PRO A 95 -3.49 12.66 -4.93
N SER A 96 -3.85 13.57 -4.02
CA SER A 96 -5.13 14.28 -4.03
C SER A 96 -4.89 15.79 -4.10
N HIS A 97 -5.73 16.49 -4.85
CA HIS A 97 -5.77 17.97 -4.82
C HIS A 97 -6.40 18.51 -3.53
N ALA A 98 -7.24 17.72 -2.87
CA ALA A 98 -7.74 18.00 -1.53
C ALA A 98 -6.68 17.65 -0.45
N THR A 99 -5.56 18.37 -0.47
CA THR A 99 -4.37 18.03 0.35
C THR A 99 -4.65 18.13 1.84
N ALA A 100 -5.44 19.12 2.29
CA ALA A 100 -5.81 19.24 3.70
C ALA A 100 -6.62 18.03 4.18
N TRP A 101 -7.61 17.60 3.41
CA TRP A 101 -8.40 16.41 3.73
C TRP A 101 -7.53 15.13 3.70
N ALA A 102 -6.60 15.01 2.73
CA ALA A 102 -5.69 13.88 2.65
C ALA A 102 -4.78 13.81 3.89
N HIS A 103 -4.26 14.96 4.36
CA HIS A 103 -3.48 15.07 5.59
C HIS A 103 -4.28 14.64 6.82
N GLU A 104 -5.51 15.15 6.97
CA GLU A 104 -6.40 14.75 8.08
C GLU A 104 -6.67 13.24 8.06
N LEU A 105 -6.87 12.64 6.88
CA LEU A 105 -7.11 11.20 6.78
C LEU A 105 -5.86 10.38 7.10
N GLU A 106 -4.73 10.69 6.45
CA GLU A 106 -3.55 9.82 6.47
C GLU A 106 -2.65 10.05 7.68
N SER A 107 -2.37 11.32 8.02
CA SER A 107 -1.52 11.67 9.15
C SER A 107 -2.32 11.73 10.44
N VAL A 108 -3.32 12.61 10.54
CA VAL A 108 -4.11 12.78 11.76
C VAL A 108 -4.93 11.53 12.06
N GLY A 109 -5.54 10.91 11.04
CA GLY A 109 -6.26 9.64 11.17
C GLY A 109 -5.39 8.50 11.69
N THR A 110 -4.13 8.41 11.24
CA THR A 110 -3.16 7.43 11.81
C THR A 110 -2.84 7.73 13.26
N MET A 111 -2.73 9.01 13.64
CA MET A 111 -2.56 9.40 15.03
C MET A 111 -3.73 8.92 15.87
N HIS A 112 -4.97 9.17 15.45
CA HIS A 112 -6.17 8.70 16.13
C HIS A 112 -6.16 7.18 16.33
N VAL A 113 -5.86 6.42 15.26
CA VAL A 113 -5.82 4.95 15.33
C VAL A 113 -4.71 4.45 16.26
N THR A 114 -3.51 5.04 16.22
CA THR A 114 -2.38 4.59 17.06
C THR A 114 -2.60 4.91 18.53
N VAL A 115 -3.21 6.06 18.86
CA VAL A 115 -3.58 6.42 20.23
C VAL A 115 -4.69 5.51 20.74
N ALA A 116 -5.74 5.29 19.96
CA ALA A 116 -6.83 4.36 20.27
C ALA A 116 -6.32 2.93 20.51
N ALA A 117 -5.41 2.43 19.64
CA ALA A 117 -4.79 1.11 19.78
C ALA A 117 -4.02 0.96 21.10
N ARG A 118 -3.31 2.00 21.53
CA ARG A 118 -2.61 2.03 22.82
C ARG A 118 -3.59 1.99 23.98
N HIS A 119 -4.64 2.81 23.98
CA HIS A 119 -5.65 2.86 25.04
C HIS A 119 -6.39 1.53 25.17
N ALA A 120 -6.77 0.90 24.04
CA ALA A 120 -7.40 -0.40 24.01
C ALA A 120 -6.42 -1.58 24.24
N ARG A 121 -5.12 -1.32 24.41
CA ARG A 121 -4.06 -2.33 24.58
C ARG A 121 -4.04 -3.38 23.47
N VAL A 122 -4.24 -2.95 22.23
CA VAL A 122 -4.23 -3.85 21.06
C VAL A 122 -2.85 -4.50 20.93
N ARG A 123 -2.83 -5.81 20.77
CA ARG A 123 -1.58 -6.61 20.71
C ARG A 123 -0.77 -6.37 19.45
N LYS A 124 -1.44 -6.03 18.33
CA LYS A 124 -0.76 -5.91 17.03
C LYS A 124 -1.34 -4.78 16.17
N LEU A 125 -0.44 -4.04 15.52
CA LEU A 125 -0.77 -3.08 14.45
C LEU A 125 0.02 -3.43 13.19
N VAL A 126 -0.69 -3.64 12.08
CA VAL A 126 -0.11 -3.74 10.72
C VAL A 126 -0.45 -2.47 9.96
N LEU A 127 0.58 -1.71 9.57
CA LEU A 127 0.46 -0.48 8.81
C LEU A 127 0.80 -0.73 7.33
N SER A 128 -0.09 -0.33 6.41
CA SER A 128 0.23 -0.28 4.97
C SER A 128 1.06 0.96 4.66
N SER A 129 2.18 0.76 3.99
CA SER A 129 3.11 1.80 3.55
C SER A 129 3.63 1.49 2.14
N HIS A 130 4.59 2.28 1.63
CA HIS A 130 5.02 2.20 0.24
C HIS A 130 6.54 2.30 0.09
N THR A 131 7.14 1.52 -0.83
CA THR A 131 8.60 1.57 -1.11
C THR A 131 9.04 2.90 -1.70
N TRP A 132 8.16 3.64 -2.37
CA TRP A 132 8.49 4.95 -2.92
C TRP A 132 8.81 6.01 -1.86
N LEU A 133 8.50 5.76 -0.59
CA LEU A 133 8.93 6.63 0.51
C LEU A 133 10.45 6.70 0.67
N TYR A 134 11.20 5.75 0.13
CA TYR A 134 12.66 5.87 0.04
C TYR A 134 13.10 7.03 -0.84
N GLY A 135 12.25 7.47 -1.77
CA GLY A 135 12.56 8.51 -2.75
C GLY A 135 13.43 8.00 -3.90
N ALA A 136 13.12 8.43 -5.11
CA ALA A 136 13.96 8.18 -6.28
C ALA A 136 15.10 9.21 -6.34
N HIS A 137 16.34 8.76 -6.13
CA HIS A 137 17.51 9.61 -6.02
C HIS A 137 18.68 9.04 -6.83
N PRO A 138 19.53 9.90 -7.47
CA PRO A 138 20.65 9.44 -8.28
C PRO A 138 21.68 8.62 -7.50
N SER A 139 21.78 8.82 -6.19
CA SER A 139 22.68 8.08 -5.29
C SER A 139 22.07 6.83 -4.67
N ASN A 140 20.86 6.42 -5.10
CA ASN A 140 20.28 5.18 -4.59
C ASN A 140 21.11 3.98 -5.04
N PRO A 141 21.34 2.99 -4.15
CA PRO A 141 21.87 1.70 -4.56
C PRO A 141 20.86 0.95 -5.42
N ASN A 142 21.31 -0.12 -6.06
CA ASN A 142 20.44 -0.94 -6.91
C ASN A 142 19.23 -1.50 -6.16
N PHE A 143 19.36 -1.80 -4.86
CA PHE A 143 18.29 -2.28 -4.02
C PHE A 143 18.31 -1.58 -2.65
N LEU A 144 17.15 -1.06 -2.24
CA LEU A 144 16.94 -0.35 -0.99
C LEU A 144 16.44 -1.31 0.09
N THR A 145 17.19 -1.45 1.16
CA THR A 145 16.78 -2.22 2.33
C THR A 145 16.00 -1.35 3.31
N GLU A 146 15.36 -1.96 4.30
CA GLU A 146 14.58 -1.26 5.34
C GLU A 146 15.43 -0.34 6.23
N LYS A 147 16.76 -0.48 6.18
CA LYS A 147 17.72 0.39 6.89
C LYS A 147 17.95 1.72 6.19
N HIS A 148 17.60 1.84 4.91
CA HIS A 148 17.74 3.11 4.18
C HIS A 148 16.74 4.13 4.72
N PRO A 149 17.17 5.41 4.82
CA PRO A 149 16.28 6.48 5.25
C PRO A 149 15.17 6.73 4.22
N LEU A 150 14.02 7.19 4.70
CA LEU A 150 12.94 7.68 3.85
C LEU A 150 13.30 9.08 3.37
N ARG A 151 13.47 9.26 2.07
CA ARG A 151 13.92 10.51 1.41
C ARG A 151 12.99 10.99 0.31
N ALA A 152 11.75 10.47 0.28
CA ALA A 152 10.73 11.02 -0.62
C ALA A 152 10.53 12.51 -0.34
N PRO A 153 10.14 13.32 -1.34
CA PRO A 153 9.99 14.76 -1.18
C PRO A 153 8.98 15.12 -0.09
N MET A 154 9.45 15.67 1.03
CA MET A 154 8.59 16.12 2.14
C MET A 154 7.72 17.34 1.76
N SER A 155 8.04 18.05 0.68
CA SER A 155 7.20 19.09 0.10
C SER A 155 5.95 18.55 -0.61
N GLU A 156 5.91 17.24 -0.82
CA GLU A 156 4.77 16.57 -1.45
C GLU A 156 3.91 15.87 -0.37
N PRO A 157 2.69 16.37 -0.11
CA PRO A 157 1.83 15.85 0.96
C PRO A 157 1.62 14.34 0.90
N PHE A 158 1.43 13.78 -0.30
CA PHE A 158 1.25 12.35 -0.49
C PHE A 158 2.37 11.49 0.11
N PHE A 159 3.62 11.95 0.06
CA PHE A 159 4.74 11.25 0.68
C PHE A 159 4.94 11.64 2.15
N ALA A 160 4.79 12.93 2.45
CA ALA A 160 4.99 13.47 3.80
C ALA A 160 4.04 12.80 4.81
N ASP A 161 2.75 12.71 4.49
CA ASP A 161 1.73 12.13 5.36
C ASP A 161 1.99 10.63 5.64
N LYS A 162 2.42 9.89 4.63
CA LYS A 162 2.76 8.46 4.79
C LYS A 162 4.05 8.24 5.60
N ILE A 163 5.04 9.13 5.47
CA ILE A 163 6.26 9.10 6.30
C ILE A 163 5.89 9.39 7.75
N GLU A 164 5.02 10.37 7.99
CA GLU A 164 4.55 10.71 9.32
C GLU A 164 3.73 9.57 9.93
N ALA A 165 2.86 8.92 9.15
CA ALA A 165 2.12 7.75 9.59
C ALA A 165 3.05 6.60 10.03
N GLU A 166 4.14 6.32 9.28
CA GLU A 166 5.15 5.34 9.72
C GLU A 166 5.84 5.76 11.02
N GLU A 167 6.12 7.04 11.21
CA GLU A 167 6.74 7.54 12.44
C GLU A 167 5.81 7.39 13.63
N GLN A 168 4.53 7.68 13.47
CA GLN A 168 3.52 7.48 14.52
C GLN A 168 3.39 5.99 14.90
N ALA A 169 3.41 5.09 13.92
CA ALA A 169 3.42 3.66 14.18
C ALA A 169 4.69 3.22 14.95
N ARG A 170 5.86 3.78 14.63
CA ARG A 170 7.09 3.53 15.41
C ARG A 170 7.01 4.09 16.83
N LYS A 171 6.42 5.28 17.00
CA LYS A 171 6.17 5.85 18.33
C LYS A 171 5.22 4.97 19.16
N LEU A 172 4.21 4.36 18.54
CA LEU A 172 3.36 3.37 19.21
C LEU A 172 4.20 2.18 19.72
N ALA A 173 5.05 1.59 18.87
CA ALA A 173 5.90 0.47 19.29
C ALA A 173 6.82 0.82 20.48
N GLN A 174 7.32 2.06 20.54
CA GLN A 174 8.16 2.54 21.66
C GLN A 174 7.36 2.78 22.94
N ARG A 175 6.14 3.35 22.82
CA ARG A 175 5.30 3.72 23.97
C ARG A 175 4.45 2.59 24.50
N ALA A 176 4.25 1.54 23.71
CA ALA A 176 3.49 0.34 24.05
C ALA A 176 4.28 -0.93 23.66
N PRO A 177 5.31 -1.31 24.44
CA PRO A 177 6.20 -2.44 24.09
C PRO A 177 5.46 -3.80 23.96
N GLY A 178 4.24 -3.90 24.51
CA GLY A 178 3.39 -5.08 24.34
C GLY A 178 2.67 -5.14 22.99
N THR A 179 2.73 -4.06 22.16
CA THR A 179 2.12 -4.00 20.84
C THR A 179 3.15 -4.29 19.76
N VAL A 180 2.96 -5.37 19.02
CA VAL A 180 3.78 -5.69 17.84
C VAL A 180 3.35 -4.78 16.69
N VAL A 181 4.24 -3.90 16.22
CA VAL A 181 3.99 -3.02 15.09
C VAL A 181 4.75 -3.52 13.87
N THR A 182 4.02 -3.85 12.81
CA THR A 182 4.54 -4.29 11.51
C THR A 182 4.20 -3.26 10.45
N ILE A 183 5.20 -2.74 9.73
CA ILE A 183 5.02 -1.78 8.64
C ILE A 183 5.34 -2.49 7.32
N LEU A 184 4.37 -2.57 6.41
CA LEU A 184 4.57 -3.18 5.10
C LEU A 184 4.78 -2.09 4.05
N ARG A 185 6.01 -1.93 3.58
CA ARG A 185 6.36 -1.04 2.46
C ARG A 185 6.19 -1.81 1.16
N THR A 186 5.01 -1.72 0.56
CA THR A 186 4.72 -2.42 -0.69
C THR A 186 5.33 -1.71 -1.90
N ALA A 187 5.88 -2.46 -2.85
CA ALA A 187 6.12 -1.95 -4.19
C ALA A 187 4.80 -1.52 -4.83
N PRO A 188 4.82 -0.69 -5.90
CA PRO A 188 3.61 -0.35 -6.64
C PRO A 188 2.78 -1.60 -6.96
N ILE A 189 1.52 -1.58 -6.54
CA ILE A 189 0.63 -2.73 -6.70
C ILE A 189 0.04 -2.70 -8.10
N LEU A 190 0.12 -3.83 -8.81
CA LEU A 190 -0.53 -4.08 -10.09
C LEU A 190 -1.43 -5.31 -10.00
N GLY A 191 -2.42 -5.35 -10.86
CA GLY A 191 -3.35 -6.46 -10.98
C GLY A 191 -4.61 -6.07 -11.74
N PRO A 192 -5.51 -7.03 -11.98
CA PRO A 192 -6.73 -6.82 -12.74
C PRO A 192 -7.68 -5.74 -12.20
N THR A 193 -7.73 -5.54 -10.87
CA THR A 193 -8.78 -4.75 -10.24
C THR A 193 -8.27 -3.51 -9.49
N VAL A 194 -6.96 -3.39 -9.29
CA VAL A 194 -6.38 -2.26 -8.55
C VAL A 194 -6.34 -0.97 -9.38
N HIS A 195 -6.61 0.16 -8.71
CA HIS A 195 -6.54 1.50 -9.28
C HIS A 195 -5.62 2.39 -8.46
N ASN A 196 -4.49 2.82 -9.05
CA ASN A 196 -3.51 3.70 -8.42
C ASN A 196 -2.79 4.57 -9.48
N VAL A 197 -1.82 5.36 -9.06
CA VAL A 197 -1.01 6.23 -9.96
C VAL A 197 -0.39 5.46 -11.12
N ILE A 198 0.18 4.27 -10.87
CA ILE A 198 0.86 3.50 -11.91
C ILE A 198 -0.13 2.87 -12.89
N THR A 199 -1.25 2.33 -12.40
CA THR A 199 -2.27 1.76 -13.28
C THR A 199 -2.87 2.82 -14.20
N ARG A 200 -3.08 4.04 -13.69
CA ARG A 200 -3.56 5.18 -14.51
C ARG A 200 -2.49 5.65 -15.51
N TYR A 201 -1.22 5.71 -15.09
CA TYR A 201 -0.11 6.03 -15.98
C TYR A 201 -0.01 5.06 -17.15
N LEU A 202 -0.08 3.74 -16.90
CA LEU A 202 -0.03 2.68 -17.92
C LEU A 202 -1.35 2.49 -18.69
N ALA A 203 -2.46 3.04 -18.24
CA ALA A 203 -3.73 3.02 -18.99
C ALA A 203 -3.72 3.97 -20.19
N ARG A 204 -2.86 4.98 -20.21
CA ARG A 204 -2.73 5.94 -21.32
C ARG A 204 -2.15 5.28 -22.55
N LYS A 205 -2.64 5.62 -23.76
CA LYS A 205 -2.05 5.14 -25.02
C LYS A 205 -0.64 5.70 -25.23
N LEU A 206 -0.46 6.98 -24.93
CA LEU A 206 0.80 7.71 -25.00
C LEU A 206 1.32 7.94 -23.59
N VAL A 207 2.49 7.39 -23.27
CA VAL A 207 3.06 7.38 -21.93
C VAL A 207 4.28 8.29 -21.90
N PRO A 208 4.26 9.41 -21.15
CA PRO A 208 5.40 10.32 -21.05
C PRO A 208 6.55 9.62 -20.30
N THR A 209 7.76 9.71 -20.87
CA THR A 209 9.00 9.23 -20.26
C THR A 209 10.03 10.35 -20.18
N MET A 210 11.05 10.19 -19.37
CA MET A 210 12.14 11.15 -19.28
C MET A 210 13.22 10.83 -20.30
N MET A 211 13.48 11.77 -21.21
CA MET A 211 14.50 11.58 -22.26
C MET A 211 15.86 11.26 -21.63
N GLY A 212 16.50 10.19 -22.12
CA GLY A 212 17.80 9.73 -21.65
C GLY A 212 17.78 8.88 -20.36
N PHE A 213 16.60 8.52 -19.83
CA PHE A 213 16.45 7.70 -18.65
C PHE A 213 15.56 6.48 -18.90
N ASP A 214 15.95 5.35 -18.28
CA ASP A 214 15.18 4.10 -18.33
C ASP A 214 15.29 3.39 -16.96
N PRO A 215 14.64 3.95 -15.91
CA PRO A 215 14.75 3.41 -14.56
C PRO A 215 14.11 2.04 -14.45
N LEU A 216 14.61 1.23 -13.50
CA LEU A 216 14.02 -0.07 -13.17
C LEU A 216 12.76 0.13 -12.31
N PHE A 217 11.71 -0.59 -12.66
CA PHE A 217 10.46 -0.71 -11.92
C PHE A 217 10.33 -2.09 -11.30
N GLN A 218 9.72 -2.12 -10.14
CA GLN A 218 9.37 -3.31 -9.41
C GLN A 218 7.89 -3.22 -9.03
N PHE A 219 7.18 -4.33 -9.12
CA PHE A 219 5.76 -4.38 -8.83
C PHE A 219 5.44 -5.48 -7.82
N LEU A 220 4.28 -5.36 -7.19
CA LEU A 220 3.68 -6.38 -6.36
C LEU A 220 2.30 -6.72 -6.93
N HIS A 221 1.99 -8.00 -7.08
CA HIS A 221 0.65 -8.39 -7.52
C HIS A 221 -0.39 -8.09 -6.44
N GLU A 222 -1.62 -7.74 -6.84
CA GLU A 222 -2.69 -7.38 -5.91
C GLU A 222 -3.02 -8.51 -4.90
N THR A 223 -2.99 -9.76 -5.33
CA THR A 223 -3.20 -10.91 -4.44
C THR A 223 -2.05 -11.11 -3.45
N ASP A 224 -0.81 -10.85 -3.89
CA ASP A 224 0.37 -10.93 -3.03
C ASP A 224 0.38 -9.83 -1.97
N ALA A 225 -0.13 -8.62 -2.30
CA ALA A 225 -0.30 -7.55 -1.32
C ALA A 225 -1.28 -7.94 -0.21
N ILE A 226 -2.41 -8.56 -0.56
CA ILE A 226 -3.38 -9.07 0.41
C ILE A 226 -2.80 -10.22 1.23
N ALA A 227 -2.08 -11.15 0.60
CA ALA A 227 -1.41 -12.25 1.29
C ALA A 227 -0.36 -11.75 2.29
N ALA A 228 0.40 -10.69 1.94
CA ALA A 228 1.37 -10.08 2.85
C ALA A 228 0.70 -9.44 4.08
N LEU A 229 -0.40 -8.72 3.89
CA LEU A 229 -1.19 -8.14 4.98
C LEU A 229 -1.77 -9.22 5.91
N HIS A 230 -2.36 -10.26 5.34
CA HIS A 230 -2.88 -11.40 6.08
C HIS A 230 -1.78 -12.11 6.89
N LEU A 231 -0.64 -12.40 6.26
CA LEU A 231 0.50 -13.02 6.93
C LEU A 231 1.03 -12.16 8.08
N ALA A 232 1.13 -10.82 7.89
CA ALA A 232 1.57 -9.89 8.92
C ALA A 232 0.62 -9.84 10.12
N LEU A 233 -0.69 -10.02 9.92
CA LEU A 233 -1.66 -10.12 11.01
C LEU A 233 -1.46 -11.41 11.83
N LEU A 234 -1.06 -12.50 11.20
CA LEU A 234 -0.91 -13.81 11.84
C LEU A 234 0.45 -14.02 12.48
N ARG A 235 1.50 -13.34 12.02
CA ARG A 235 2.87 -13.53 12.50
C ARG A 235 3.36 -12.30 13.26
N ASP A 236 4.03 -12.52 14.38
CA ASP A 236 4.67 -11.45 15.15
C ASP A 236 6.01 -11.08 14.52
N ALA A 237 5.96 -10.09 13.62
CA ALA A 237 7.11 -9.59 12.88
C ALA A 237 7.26 -8.07 13.10
N PRO A 238 7.97 -7.63 14.16
CA PRO A 238 8.11 -6.22 14.44
C PRO A 238 9.05 -5.51 13.47
N GLY A 239 8.69 -4.26 13.12
CA GLY A 239 9.47 -3.37 12.28
C GLY A 239 8.95 -3.25 10.86
N ALA A 240 9.77 -2.63 9.98
CA ALA A 240 9.42 -2.43 8.58
C ALA A 240 9.87 -3.60 7.71
N PHE A 241 9.10 -3.88 6.66
CA PHE A 241 9.37 -4.92 5.68
C PHE A 241 9.05 -4.43 4.28
N ASN A 242 10.02 -4.55 3.36
CA ASN A 242 9.78 -4.34 1.94
C ASN A 242 9.05 -5.55 1.36
N VAL A 243 7.95 -5.28 0.68
CA VAL A 243 7.08 -6.30 0.07
C VAL A 243 6.98 -6.03 -1.42
N ALA A 244 7.56 -6.92 -2.22
CA ALA A 244 7.63 -6.75 -3.67
C ALA A 244 7.62 -8.10 -4.37
N GLY A 245 7.17 -8.14 -5.62
CA GLY A 245 7.33 -9.29 -6.50
C GLY A 245 8.78 -9.47 -6.94
N ASP A 246 9.17 -10.68 -7.25
CA ASP A 246 10.51 -10.98 -7.75
C ASP A 246 10.75 -10.32 -9.12
N GLY A 247 12.01 -9.92 -9.34
CA GLY A 247 12.45 -9.30 -10.59
C GLY A 247 12.15 -7.80 -10.68
N VAL A 248 12.82 -7.18 -11.63
CA VAL A 248 12.71 -5.77 -11.98
C VAL A 248 12.64 -5.60 -13.49
N LEU A 249 12.00 -4.55 -13.97
CA LEU A 249 11.80 -4.28 -15.40
C LEU A 249 12.22 -2.85 -15.72
N PRO A 250 13.04 -2.61 -16.78
CA PRO A 250 13.22 -1.27 -17.31
C PRO A 250 11.89 -0.65 -17.71
N LEU A 251 11.71 0.66 -17.51
CA LEU A 251 10.49 1.37 -17.87
C LEU A 251 10.10 1.18 -19.33
N SER A 252 11.09 1.18 -20.23
CA SER A 252 10.89 0.90 -21.66
C SER A 252 10.25 -0.47 -21.90
N THR A 253 10.69 -1.48 -21.15
CA THR A 253 10.12 -2.84 -21.20
C THR A 253 8.70 -2.86 -20.62
N VAL A 254 8.45 -2.16 -19.51
CA VAL A 254 7.10 -2.03 -18.91
C VAL A 254 6.13 -1.45 -19.94
N ILE A 255 6.50 -0.34 -20.58
CA ILE A 255 5.67 0.35 -21.58
C ILE A 255 5.41 -0.55 -22.81
N LYS A 256 6.46 -1.24 -23.29
CA LYS A 256 6.35 -2.18 -24.42
C LYS A 256 5.41 -3.35 -24.10
N LEU A 257 5.56 -3.99 -22.95
CA LEU A 257 4.70 -5.09 -22.51
C LEU A 257 3.25 -4.64 -22.30
N ALA A 258 3.05 -3.40 -21.83
CA ALA A 258 1.73 -2.79 -21.71
C ALA A 258 1.09 -2.44 -23.05
N GLY A 259 1.83 -2.59 -24.19
CA GLY A 259 1.35 -2.22 -25.52
C GLY A 259 1.13 -0.72 -25.66
N ARG A 260 1.94 0.10 -25.01
CA ARG A 260 1.85 1.57 -25.00
C ARG A 260 3.00 2.18 -25.80
N ILE A 261 2.84 3.46 -26.14
CA ILE A 261 3.86 4.22 -26.91
C ILE A 261 4.52 5.20 -25.93
N ALA A 262 5.84 5.06 -25.77
CA ALA A 262 6.63 5.99 -24.99
C ALA A 262 6.82 7.32 -25.73
N ILE A 263 6.63 8.44 -25.01
CA ILE A 263 6.94 9.78 -25.50
C ILE A 263 8.07 10.34 -24.62
N PRO A 264 9.32 10.32 -25.09
CA PRO A 264 10.44 10.88 -24.35
C PRO A 264 10.38 12.41 -24.36
N ILE A 265 10.32 13.00 -23.17
CA ILE A 265 10.21 14.45 -22.96
C ILE A 265 11.50 14.92 -22.29
N PRO A 266 12.16 16.00 -22.79
CA PRO A 266 13.28 16.62 -22.10
C PRO A 266 12.88 17.11 -20.69
N HIS A 267 13.78 16.93 -19.71
CA HIS A 267 13.49 17.17 -18.29
C HIS A 267 12.88 18.55 -17.99
N PRO A 268 13.44 19.69 -18.46
CA PRO A 268 12.86 20.98 -18.15
C PRO A 268 11.42 21.16 -18.65
N ILE A 269 11.15 20.60 -19.83
CA ILE A 269 9.81 20.63 -20.44
C ILE A 269 8.84 19.76 -19.64
N ALA A 270 9.27 18.55 -19.24
CA ALA A 270 8.46 17.63 -18.44
C ALA A 270 8.07 18.23 -17.09
N GLU A 271 8.97 18.92 -16.40
CA GLU A 271 8.69 19.59 -15.13
C GLU A 271 7.61 20.69 -15.30
N THR A 272 7.78 21.55 -16.33
CA THR A 272 6.83 22.61 -16.61
C THR A 272 5.46 22.05 -16.97
N LEU A 273 5.40 21.05 -17.87
CA LEU A 273 4.14 20.42 -18.27
C LEU A 273 3.45 19.73 -17.10
N ALA A 274 4.20 19.04 -16.24
CA ALA A 274 3.64 18.39 -15.07
C ALA A 274 3.14 19.42 -14.05
N ALA A 275 3.84 20.55 -13.85
CA ALA A 275 3.43 21.59 -12.93
C ALA A 275 2.13 22.28 -13.42
N VAL A 276 2.09 22.69 -14.67
CA VAL A 276 0.89 23.32 -15.27
C VAL A 276 -0.27 22.31 -15.29
N GLY A 277 0.00 21.08 -15.70
CA GLY A 277 -1.02 20.03 -15.74
C GLY A 277 -1.57 19.67 -14.36
N TRP A 278 -0.72 19.69 -13.33
CA TRP A 278 -1.16 19.44 -11.95
C TRP A 278 -2.06 20.57 -11.44
N VAL A 279 -1.62 21.83 -11.57
CA VAL A 279 -2.43 22.99 -11.17
C VAL A 279 -3.75 23.03 -11.93
N GLY A 280 -3.73 22.73 -13.24
CA GLY A 280 -4.93 22.64 -14.08
C GLY A 280 -5.77 21.37 -13.89
N GLN A 281 -5.40 20.48 -12.98
CA GLN A 281 -6.06 19.17 -12.74
C GLN A 281 -6.16 18.27 -14.00
N LEU A 282 -5.23 18.46 -14.95
CA LEU A 282 -5.15 17.67 -16.20
C LEU A 282 -4.30 16.41 -16.06
N VAL A 283 -3.45 16.35 -15.01
CA VAL A 283 -2.61 15.20 -14.69
C VAL A 283 -2.89 14.71 -13.26
N GLU A 284 -2.64 13.43 -13.02
CA GLU A 284 -3.01 12.74 -11.79
C GLU A 284 -1.86 12.63 -10.77
N ALA A 285 -0.69 13.14 -11.14
CA ALA A 285 0.49 13.12 -10.28
C ALA A 285 1.24 14.45 -10.35
N PRO A 286 1.69 14.98 -9.22
CA PRO A 286 2.47 16.21 -9.16
C PRO A 286 3.87 16.03 -9.76
N PRO A 287 4.59 17.12 -10.08
CA PRO A 287 5.94 17.08 -10.71
C PRO A 287 6.96 16.25 -9.93
N SER A 288 6.82 16.13 -8.61
CA SER A 288 7.68 15.33 -7.74
C SER A 288 7.78 13.86 -8.16
N PHE A 289 6.74 13.32 -8.82
CA PHE A 289 6.71 11.95 -9.35
C PHE A 289 7.61 11.73 -10.55
N LEU A 290 8.02 12.78 -11.28
CA LEU A 290 8.95 12.68 -12.40
C LEU A 290 10.32 12.12 -11.97
N LYS A 291 10.71 12.27 -10.70
CA LYS A 291 11.95 11.67 -10.16
C LYS A 291 11.94 10.15 -10.29
N TYR A 292 10.78 9.49 -10.13
CA TYR A 292 10.62 8.05 -10.26
C TYR A 292 10.66 7.56 -11.72
N LEU A 293 10.54 8.48 -12.68
CA LEU A 293 10.78 8.20 -14.12
C LEU A 293 12.24 8.43 -14.52
N ARG A 294 13.11 8.87 -13.58
CA ARG A 294 14.52 9.15 -13.82
C ARG A 294 15.46 8.24 -13.03
N PHE A 295 15.16 8.02 -11.75
CA PHE A 295 16.09 7.40 -10.82
C PHE A 295 15.49 6.13 -10.21
N LEU A 296 16.38 5.24 -9.78
CA LEU A 296 16.00 3.97 -9.17
C LEU A 296 15.31 4.17 -7.82
N CYS A 297 14.24 3.40 -7.61
CA CYS A 297 13.60 3.24 -6.31
C CYS A 297 13.09 1.80 -6.17
N VAL A 298 14.02 0.85 -6.15
CA VAL A 298 13.76 -0.59 -6.10
C VAL A 298 14.09 -1.11 -4.71
N ALA A 299 13.22 -1.92 -4.13
CA ALA A 299 13.35 -2.41 -2.77
C ALA A 299 13.87 -3.85 -2.70
N ASP A 300 14.65 -4.15 -1.65
CA ASP A 300 15.12 -5.48 -1.31
C ASP A 300 14.09 -6.18 -0.40
N GLY A 301 13.41 -7.21 -0.91
CA GLY A 301 12.40 -7.98 -0.17
C GLY A 301 12.94 -9.11 0.70
N ARG A 302 14.26 -9.32 0.80
CA ARG A 302 14.85 -10.46 1.51
C ARG A 302 14.46 -10.53 2.99
N ARG A 303 14.26 -9.39 3.64
CA ARG A 303 13.83 -9.36 5.04
C ARG A 303 12.41 -9.88 5.22
N ALA A 304 11.47 -9.52 4.35
CA ALA A 304 10.11 -10.06 4.38
C ALA A 304 10.13 -11.58 4.23
N HIS A 305 10.99 -12.11 3.35
CA HIS A 305 11.16 -13.54 3.20
C HIS A 305 11.77 -14.22 4.45
N SER A 306 12.90 -13.72 4.96
CA SER A 306 13.66 -14.41 6.02
C SER A 306 13.04 -14.29 7.41
N VAL A 307 12.36 -13.17 7.72
CA VAL A 307 11.81 -12.87 9.05
C VAL A 307 10.31 -13.10 9.10
N MET A 308 9.57 -12.56 8.13
CA MET A 308 8.11 -12.67 8.09
C MET A 308 7.66 -13.97 7.39
N GLY A 309 8.52 -14.60 6.57
CA GLY A 309 8.21 -15.79 5.79
C GLY A 309 7.35 -15.51 4.57
N PHE A 310 7.31 -14.23 4.11
CA PHE A 310 6.57 -13.84 2.92
C PHE A 310 7.36 -14.18 1.65
N ARG A 311 6.68 -14.79 0.69
CA ARG A 311 7.13 -14.92 -0.70
C ARG A 311 6.01 -14.48 -1.62
N ALA A 312 6.32 -13.60 -2.55
CA ALA A 312 5.37 -13.26 -3.61
C ALA A 312 5.15 -14.49 -4.51
N ALA A 313 3.90 -14.78 -4.84
CA ALA A 313 3.56 -15.84 -5.78
C ALA A 313 3.77 -15.40 -7.24
N HIS A 314 3.74 -14.08 -7.49
CA HIS A 314 3.90 -13.49 -8.81
C HIS A 314 5.17 -12.64 -8.88
N THR A 315 5.86 -12.76 -10.00
CA THR A 315 6.96 -11.84 -10.36
C THR A 315 6.42 -10.45 -10.73
N SER A 316 7.29 -9.44 -10.71
CA SER A 316 6.95 -8.10 -11.22
C SER A 316 6.43 -8.14 -12.66
N ARG A 317 6.93 -9.07 -13.48
CA ARG A 317 6.48 -9.26 -14.88
C ARG A 317 5.07 -9.84 -14.94
N GLU A 318 4.76 -10.85 -14.15
CA GLU A 318 3.43 -11.46 -14.11
C GLU A 318 2.38 -10.48 -13.60
N ALA A 319 2.67 -9.72 -12.54
CA ALA A 319 1.80 -8.66 -12.06
C ALA A 319 1.47 -7.62 -13.16
N LEU A 320 2.47 -7.24 -13.97
CA LEU A 320 2.26 -6.35 -15.11
C LEU A 320 1.40 -7.00 -16.19
N LEU A 321 1.66 -8.27 -16.55
CA LEU A 321 0.93 -8.96 -17.61
C LEU A 321 -0.54 -9.19 -17.24
N ASP A 322 -0.85 -9.50 -15.99
CA ASP A 322 -2.22 -9.66 -15.50
C ASP A 322 -2.99 -8.34 -15.56
N PHE A 323 -2.35 -7.23 -15.14
CA PHE A 323 -2.91 -5.90 -15.31
C PHE A 323 -3.22 -5.60 -16.78
N VAL A 324 -2.28 -5.86 -17.70
CA VAL A 324 -2.43 -5.60 -19.13
C VAL A 324 -3.52 -6.48 -19.74
N GLY A 325 -3.59 -7.74 -19.36
CA GLY A 325 -4.64 -8.67 -19.80
C GLY A 325 -6.03 -8.17 -19.44
N ALA A 326 -6.21 -7.72 -18.20
CA ALA A 326 -7.47 -7.16 -17.74
C ALA A 326 -7.86 -5.86 -18.47
N GLN A 327 -6.89 -5.00 -18.77
CA GLN A 327 -7.13 -3.77 -19.55
C GLN A 327 -7.63 -4.09 -20.97
N ARG A 328 -6.98 -5.04 -21.65
CA ARG A 328 -7.39 -5.46 -23.01
C ARG A 328 -8.81 -6.02 -23.03
N LEU A 329 -9.17 -6.84 -22.05
CA LEU A 329 -10.52 -7.38 -21.94
C LEU A 329 -11.58 -6.29 -21.73
N ARG A 330 -11.28 -5.26 -20.94
CA ARG A 330 -12.17 -4.11 -20.75
C ARG A 330 -12.33 -3.31 -22.04
N ASP A 331 -11.24 -3.06 -22.78
CA ASP A 331 -11.26 -2.33 -24.05
C ASP A 331 -12.12 -3.07 -25.08
N VAL A 332 -12.01 -4.40 -25.18
CA VAL A 332 -12.84 -5.23 -26.08
C VAL A 332 -14.32 -5.18 -25.68
N LYS A 333 -14.64 -5.29 -24.39
CA LYS A 333 -16.02 -5.23 -23.89
C LYS A 333 -16.68 -3.89 -24.21
N LEU A 334 -15.98 -2.78 -23.97
CA LEU A 334 -16.46 -1.43 -24.30
C LEU A 334 -16.68 -1.22 -25.80
N LEU A 335 -15.88 -1.86 -26.67
CA LEU A 335 -16.08 -1.81 -28.12
C LEU A 335 -17.31 -2.61 -28.53
N SER A 336 -17.54 -3.79 -27.98
CA SER A 336 -18.73 -4.60 -28.28
C SER A 336 -20.04 -3.93 -27.82
N GLU A 337 -20.03 -3.23 -26.68
CA GLU A 337 -21.19 -2.48 -26.19
C GLU A 337 -21.51 -1.20 -27.00
N ARG A 338 -20.52 -0.65 -27.75
CA ARG A 338 -20.72 0.49 -28.66
C ARG A 338 -21.17 0.09 -30.07
N THR A 339 -21.04 -1.16 -30.42
CA THR A 339 -21.41 -1.70 -31.74
C THR A 339 -22.72 -2.50 -31.70
N ALA A 340 -23.29 -2.73 -30.55
CA ALA A 340 -24.62 -3.27 -30.30
C ALA A 340 -25.64 -2.15 -30.03
#